data_a1d08e2f8b8f7998e9e6cae68a8a5018
#
_entry.id   a1d08e2f8b8f7998e9e6cae68a8a5018
#
_cell.length_a   1.000
_cell.length_b   1.000
_cell.length_c   1.000
_cell.angle_alpha   90.00
_cell.angle_beta   90.00
_cell.angle_gamma   90.00
#
_symmetry.space_group_name_H-M   'P 1'
#
loop_
_entity.id
_entity.type
_entity.pdbx_description
1 polymer ?
#
loop_
_entity_poly.entity_id
_entity_poly.type
_entity_poly.pdbx_seq_one_letter_code
_entity_poly.pdbx_strand_id
1 'polypeptide(L)'
;MPWRVFPGRLSVSRTFGDIKSKNEKFGGKKGVIIPNPDITEFELDNEFDFMVIGCDGIFDVLSNEDLLKIWNIVLREQKDKIIRNKNIEESDEIDISDLCGDFAGLIIKSAMSRDSFDNVSCIVVVFNINFYDKDNINKNTFEIKNKESNINDINE
;
A
#
# COMPACT_ATOMS: atom_id res chain seq x y z
N MET A 1 -25.97 -4.67 -5.38
CA MET A 1 -25.45 -3.50 -6.10
C MET A 1 -24.72 -2.62 -5.10
N PRO A 2 -23.51 -2.16 -5.39
CA PRO A 2 -22.81 -1.25 -4.50
C PRO A 2 -23.54 0.09 -4.40
N TRP A 3 -23.44 0.73 -3.23
CA TRP A 3 -23.98 2.06 -2.99
C TRP A 3 -23.34 3.09 -3.94
N ARG A 4 -24.12 4.04 -4.43
CA ARG A 4 -23.68 5.09 -5.34
C ARG A 4 -24.11 6.46 -4.83
N VAL A 5 -23.23 7.46 -4.96
CA VAL A 5 -23.49 8.85 -4.62
C VAL A 5 -24.28 9.51 -5.76
N PHE A 6 -25.40 10.19 -5.42
CA PHE A 6 -26.20 10.96 -6.37
C PHE A 6 -26.09 12.46 -6.09
N PRO A 7 -26.08 13.27 -7.16
CA PRO A 7 -26.05 12.94 -8.57
C PRO A 7 -24.67 12.44 -9.02
N GLY A 8 -24.58 11.78 -10.20
CA GLY A 8 -23.32 11.34 -10.79
C GLY A 8 -23.10 9.83 -10.74
N ARG A 9 -23.79 9.10 -9.84
CA ARG A 9 -23.68 7.65 -9.67
C ARG A 9 -22.26 7.16 -9.39
N LEU A 10 -21.44 8.00 -8.74
CA LEU A 10 -20.05 7.67 -8.37
C LEU A 10 -20.00 6.71 -7.17
N SER A 11 -18.98 5.87 -7.11
CA SER A 11 -18.70 5.00 -5.97
C SER A 11 -18.07 5.74 -4.79
N VAL A 12 -17.57 6.95 -5.03
CA VAL A 12 -16.87 7.78 -4.05
C VAL A 12 -17.51 9.16 -3.94
N SER A 13 -17.34 9.82 -2.79
CA SER A 13 -17.84 11.17 -2.52
C SER A 13 -16.79 12.27 -2.70
N ARG A 14 -15.53 11.91 -2.98
CA ARG A 14 -14.42 12.85 -3.13
C ARG A 14 -13.65 12.54 -4.40
N THR A 15 -13.56 13.51 -5.31
CA THR A 15 -12.86 13.34 -6.59
C THR A 15 -12.28 14.66 -7.05
N PHE A 16 -11.20 14.62 -7.81
CA PHE A 16 -10.83 15.72 -8.68
C PHE A 16 -11.64 15.61 -9.98
N GLY A 17 -11.96 16.73 -10.62
CA GLY A 17 -12.78 16.71 -11.83
C GLY A 17 -14.25 16.43 -11.53
N ASP A 18 -14.86 15.54 -12.26
CA ASP A 18 -16.29 15.17 -12.18
C ASP A 18 -17.25 16.37 -12.21
N ILE A 19 -16.96 17.32 -13.08
CA ILE A 19 -17.64 18.63 -13.16
C ILE A 19 -19.15 18.48 -13.29
N LYS A 20 -19.63 17.49 -14.06
CA LYS A 20 -21.04 17.25 -14.26
C LYS A 20 -21.77 16.92 -12.97
N SER A 21 -21.13 16.16 -12.09
CA SER A 21 -21.70 15.75 -10.79
C SER A 21 -21.70 16.86 -9.75
N LYS A 22 -20.80 17.85 -9.90
CA LYS A 22 -20.59 18.97 -8.96
C LYS A 22 -21.35 20.24 -9.35
N ASN A 23 -21.68 20.41 -10.62
CA ASN A 23 -22.23 21.66 -11.16
C ASN A 23 -23.71 21.50 -11.49
N GLU A 24 -24.54 22.35 -10.89
CA GLU A 24 -26.00 22.36 -11.05
C GLU A 24 -26.45 22.59 -12.50
N LYS A 25 -25.65 23.33 -13.32
CA LYS A 25 -25.93 23.54 -14.73
C LYS A 25 -25.94 22.24 -15.54
N PHE A 26 -25.28 21.21 -15.06
CA PHE A 26 -25.20 19.89 -15.69
C PHE A 26 -26.01 18.81 -14.94
N GLY A 27 -26.90 19.22 -14.02
CA GLY A 27 -27.69 18.30 -13.21
C GLY A 27 -26.94 17.75 -11.99
N GLY A 28 -25.77 18.28 -11.68
CA GLY A 28 -25.02 18.00 -10.48
C GLY A 28 -25.59 18.70 -9.24
N LYS A 29 -24.98 18.43 -8.09
CA LYS A 29 -25.33 19.09 -6.81
C LYS A 29 -24.05 19.53 -6.09
N LYS A 30 -23.93 20.82 -5.83
CA LYS A 30 -22.79 21.38 -5.09
C LYS A 30 -22.70 20.76 -3.68
N GLY A 31 -21.50 20.39 -3.28
CA GLY A 31 -21.22 19.91 -1.91
C GLY A 31 -21.52 18.43 -1.66
N VAL A 32 -22.11 17.71 -2.61
CA VAL A 32 -22.31 16.25 -2.50
C VAL A 32 -21.04 15.50 -2.86
N ILE A 33 -20.40 15.90 -3.95
CA ILE A 33 -19.08 15.40 -4.36
C ILE A 33 -18.10 16.57 -4.24
N ILE A 34 -17.07 16.39 -3.44
CA ILE A 34 -16.12 17.46 -3.12
C ILE A 34 -14.71 17.09 -3.56
N PRO A 35 -13.83 18.09 -3.85
CA PRO A 35 -12.44 17.81 -4.20
C PRO A 35 -11.49 17.71 -3.00
N ASN A 36 -11.96 18.08 -1.81
CA ASN A 36 -11.12 18.15 -0.62
C ASN A 36 -10.69 16.74 -0.19
N PRO A 37 -9.39 16.44 -0.11
CA PRO A 37 -8.91 15.17 0.42
C PRO A 37 -9.02 15.12 1.96
N ASP A 38 -9.00 13.92 2.53
CA ASP A 38 -8.60 13.74 3.93
C ASP A 38 -7.07 13.79 3.98
N ILE A 39 -6.54 14.46 5.00
CA ILE A 39 -5.10 14.60 5.20
C ILE A 39 -4.75 14.02 6.55
N THR A 40 -3.75 13.15 6.55
CA THR A 40 -3.13 12.62 7.76
C THR A 40 -1.62 12.89 7.68
N GLU A 41 -1.05 13.41 8.74
CA GLU A 41 0.36 13.71 8.85
C GLU A 41 0.97 12.83 9.95
N PHE A 42 2.16 12.31 9.71
CA PHE A 42 2.94 11.57 10.69
C PHE A 42 4.44 11.79 10.45
N GLU A 43 5.21 11.73 11.52
CA GLU A 43 6.68 11.81 11.42
C GLU A 43 7.24 10.45 11.03
N LEU A 44 8.16 10.45 10.08
CA LEU A 44 8.91 9.26 9.71
C LEU A 44 10.04 9.05 10.71
N ASP A 45 10.11 7.87 11.27
CA ASP A 45 11.18 7.43 12.15
C ASP A 45 11.85 6.15 11.62
N ASN A 46 12.75 5.57 12.39
CA ASN A 46 13.49 4.37 12.00
C ASN A 46 12.66 3.08 12.05
N GLU A 47 11.39 3.14 12.46
CA GLU A 47 10.47 2.00 12.48
C GLU A 47 9.76 1.80 11.12
N PHE A 48 9.85 2.78 10.22
CA PHE A 48 9.27 2.66 8.87
C PHE A 48 10.23 1.93 7.93
N ASP A 49 9.85 0.76 7.48
CA ASP A 49 10.63 -0.02 6.51
C ASP A 49 10.31 0.42 5.08
N PHE A 50 9.03 0.49 4.74
CA PHE A 50 8.58 0.85 3.40
C PHE A 50 7.21 1.52 3.40
N MET A 51 6.88 2.15 2.28
CA MET A 51 5.55 2.68 1.97
C MET A 51 5.11 2.18 0.59
N VAL A 52 3.85 1.79 0.48
CA VAL A 52 3.21 1.46 -0.80
C VAL A 52 2.12 2.50 -1.07
N ILE A 53 2.23 3.17 -2.20
CA ILE A 53 1.21 4.07 -2.72
C ILE A 53 0.57 3.37 -3.92
N GLY A 54 -0.73 3.12 -3.87
CA GLY A 54 -1.43 2.35 -4.90
C GLY A 54 -2.84 2.86 -5.15
N CYS A 55 -3.44 2.38 -6.24
CA CYS A 55 -4.85 2.59 -6.54
C CYS A 55 -5.72 1.48 -5.93
N ASP A 56 -7.03 1.63 -6.08
CA ASP A 56 -8.03 0.66 -5.63
C ASP A 56 -7.88 -0.72 -6.29
N GLY A 57 -7.41 -0.79 -7.54
CA GLY A 57 -7.07 -2.06 -8.19
C GLY A 57 -6.06 -2.93 -7.42
N ILE A 58 -5.31 -2.35 -6.46
CA ILE A 58 -4.48 -3.09 -5.51
C ILE A 58 -5.25 -3.36 -4.22
N PHE A 59 -5.75 -2.29 -3.57
CA PHE A 59 -6.26 -2.36 -2.20
C PHE A 59 -7.63 -3.00 -2.07
N ASP A 60 -8.38 -3.16 -3.18
CA ASP A 60 -9.63 -3.93 -3.19
C ASP A 60 -9.39 -5.44 -3.09
N VAL A 61 -8.20 -5.92 -3.46
CA VAL A 61 -7.88 -7.35 -3.53
C VAL A 61 -6.70 -7.78 -2.64
N LEU A 62 -5.88 -6.84 -2.18
CA LEU A 62 -4.75 -7.08 -1.28
C LEU A 62 -4.91 -6.30 0.01
N SER A 63 -4.81 -7.00 1.14
CA SER A 63 -4.76 -6.40 2.47
C SER A 63 -3.34 -5.92 2.82
N ASN A 64 -3.22 -5.14 3.91
CA ASN A 64 -1.90 -4.74 4.43
C ASN A 64 -1.06 -5.96 4.85
N GLU A 65 -1.70 -7.00 5.41
CA GLU A 65 -1.02 -8.25 5.76
C GLU A 65 -0.50 -9.00 4.53
N ASP A 66 -1.21 -8.91 3.40
CA ASP A 66 -0.73 -9.50 2.15
C ASP A 66 0.51 -8.75 1.64
N LEU A 67 0.53 -7.41 1.73
CA LEU A 67 1.71 -6.61 1.37
C LEU A 67 2.91 -6.93 2.25
N LEU A 68 2.72 -7.12 3.56
CA LEU A 68 3.79 -7.57 4.47
C LEU A 68 4.31 -8.96 4.12
N LYS A 69 3.44 -9.89 3.73
CA LYS A 69 3.87 -11.23 3.28
C LYS A 69 4.70 -11.14 2.01
N ILE A 70 4.25 -10.33 1.04
CA ILE A 70 4.98 -10.10 -0.22
C ILE A 70 6.35 -9.50 0.07
N TRP A 71 6.44 -8.46 0.94
CA TRP A 71 7.69 -7.87 1.38
C TRP A 71 8.66 -8.90 1.94
N ASN A 72 8.20 -9.74 2.86
CA ASN A 72 9.02 -10.78 3.47
C ASN A 72 9.51 -11.85 2.45
N ILE A 73 8.70 -12.15 1.43
CA ILE A 73 9.10 -13.06 0.35
C ILE A 73 10.24 -12.43 -0.45
N VAL A 74 10.08 -11.18 -0.88
CA VAL A 74 11.08 -10.47 -1.69
C VAL A 74 12.38 -10.30 -0.93
N LEU A 75 12.32 -9.89 0.34
CA LEU A 75 13.52 -9.79 1.19
C LEU A 75 14.27 -11.12 1.30
N ARG A 76 13.56 -12.22 1.46
CA ARG A 76 14.16 -13.55 1.53
C ARG A 76 14.83 -13.92 0.21
N GLU A 77 14.17 -13.69 -0.90
CA GLU A 77 14.73 -13.98 -2.23
C GLU A 77 15.99 -13.16 -2.50
N GLN A 78 16.01 -11.88 -2.13
CA GLN A 78 17.21 -11.04 -2.26
C GLN A 78 18.36 -11.56 -1.38
N LYS A 79 18.11 -11.94 -0.14
CA LYS A 79 19.11 -12.57 0.73
C LYS A 79 19.65 -13.88 0.16
N ASP A 80 18.77 -14.71 -0.39
CA ASP A 80 19.17 -15.99 -1.01
C ASP A 80 20.00 -15.76 -2.27
N LYS A 81 19.74 -14.71 -3.05
CA LYS A 81 20.58 -14.31 -4.19
C LYS A 81 22.01 -13.98 -3.74
N ILE A 82 22.16 -13.16 -2.69
CA ILE A 82 23.47 -12.79 -2.14
C ILE A 82 24.23 -14.03 -1.64
N ILE A 83 23.56 -14.93 -0.90
CA ILE A 83 24.18 -16.15 -0.36
C ILE A 83 24.67 -17.08 -1.49
N ARG A 84 23.91 -17.20 -2.56
CA ARG A 84 24.30 -18.05 -3.70
C ARG A 84 25.45 -17.46 -4.51
N ASN A 85 25.55 -16.14 -4.56
CA ASN A 85 26.59 -15.43 -5.34
C ASN A 85 27.90 -15.23 -4.57
N LYS A 86 28.07 -15.81 -3.36
CA LYS A 86 29.26 -15.67 -2.49
C LYS A 86 30.62 -16.07 -3.10
N ASN A 87 30.68 -16.41 -4.39
CA ASN A 87 31.94 -16.62 -5.11
C ASN A 87 32.38 -15.41 -5.94
N ILE A 88 31.68 -14.27 -5.84
CA ILE A 88 31.97 -13.05 -6.59
C ILE A 88 32.26 -11.96 -5.56
N GLU A 89 33.39 -11.28 -5.69
CA GLU A 89 33.87 -10.18 -4.82
C GLU A 89 33.00 -8.89 -4.92
N GLU A 90 31.69 -9.01 -5.15
CA GLU A 90 30.76 -7.89 -5.16
C GLU A 90 30.05 -7.75 -3.82
N SER A 91 29.78 -6.49 -3.44
CA SER A 91 29.20 -6.04 -2.17
C SER A 91 28.09 -6.96 -1.65
N ASP A 92 28.23 -7.41 -0.39
CA ASP A 92 27.22 -8.23 0.33
C ASP A 92 25.90 -7.44 0.62
N GLU A 93 25.66 -6.32 -0.05
CA GLU A 93 24.53 -5.44 0.17
C GLU A 93 23.39 -5.75 -0.81
N ILE A 94 22.16 -5.60 -0.31
CA ILE A 94 20.95 -5.69 -1.14
C ILE A 94 20.90 -4.45 -2.05
N ASP A 95 20.75 -4.67 -3.36
CA ASP A 95 20.43 -3.58 -4.27
C ASP A 95 18.99 -3.12 -4.03
N ILE A 96 18.87 -1.87 -3.56
CA ILE A 96 17.57 -1.25 -3.22
C ILE A 96 16.69 -1.12 -4.47
N SER A 97 17.26 -0.86 -5.63
CA SER A 97 16.53 -0.73 -6.89
C SER A 97 15.89 -2.05 -7.30
N ASP A 98 16.65 -3.14 -7.21
CA ASP A 98 16.17 -4.50 -7.47
C ASP A 98 15.08 -4.90 -6.45
N LEU A 99 15.31 -4.59 -5.17
CA LEU A 99 14.35 -4.85 -4.11
C LEU A 99 13.01 -4.14 -4.36
N CYS A 100 13.05 -2.84 -4.68
CA CYS A 100 11.85 -2.06 -4.99
C CYS A 100 11.14 -2.59 -6.24
N GLY A 101 11.90 -2.94 -7.28
CA GLY A 101 11.37 -3.50 -8.53
C GLY A 101 10.69 -4.85 -8.32
N ASP A 102 11.34 -5.77 -7.61
CA ASP A 102 10.79 -7.09 -7.29
C ASP A 102 9.53 -6.97 -6.41
N PHE A 103 9.55 -6.06 -5.42
CA PHE A 103 8.40 -5.84 -4.54
C PHE A 103 7.21 -5.27 -5.31
N ALA A 104 7.40 -4.20 -6.08
CA ALA A 104 6.34 -3.61 -6.90
C ALA A 104 5.79 -4.63 -7.92
N GLY A 105 6.68 -5.37 -8.59
CA GLY A 105 6.31 -6.40 -9.55
C GLY A 105 5.49 -7.52 -8.93
N LEU A 106 5.84 -7.96 -7.71
CA LEU A 106 5.10 -9.03 -7.03
C LEU A 106 3.75 -8.54 -6.49
N ILE A 107 3.63 -7.28 -6.05
CA ILE A 107 2.35 -6.66 -5.69
C ILE A 107 1.40 -6.69 -6.89
N ILE A 108 1.85 -6.19 -8.05
CA ILE A 108 1.03 -6.15 -9.27
C ILE A 108 0.59 -7.56 -9.69
N LYS A 109 1.52 -8.52 -9.73
CA LYS A 109 1.22 -9.92 -10.06
C LYS A 109 0.21 -10.52 -9.08
N SER A 110 0.35 -10.24 -7.80
CA SER A 110 -0.56 -10.75 -6.75
C SER A 110 -1.96 -10.16 -6.89
N ALA A 111 -2.09 -8.86 -7.19
CA ALA A 111 -3.38 -8.22 -7.43
C ALA A 111 -4.08 -8.83 -8.66
N MET A 112 -3.36 -9.01 -9.76
CA MET A 112 -3.89 -9.65 -10.97
C MET A 112 -4.30 -11.10 -10.72
N SER A 113 -3.55 -11.86 -9.93
CA SER A 113 -3.87 -13.26 -9.61
C SER A 113 -5.07 -13.42 -8.68
N ARG A 114 -5.51 -12.33 -8.03
CA ARG A 114 -6.72 -12.27 -7.19
C ARG A 114 -7.90 -11.63 -7.92
N ASP A 115 -7.90 -11.69 -9.24
CA ASP A 115 -8.98 -11.20 -10.09
C ASP A 115 -9.25 -9.69 -9.93
N SER A 116 -8.18 -8.88 -9.77
CA SER A 116 -8.34 -7.44 -9.95
C SER A 116 -8.69 -7.14 -11.41
N PHE A 117 -9.87 -6.55 -11.63
CA PHE A 117 -10.38 -6.17 -12.96
C PHE A 117 -10.17 -4.69 -13.26
N ASP A 118 -9.51 -3.96 -12.40
CA ASP A 118 -9.23 -2.54 -12.58
C ASP A 118 -7.78 -2.29 -12.99
N ASN A 119 -7.48 -1.05 -13.36
CA ASN A 119 -6.11 -0.61 -13.58
C ASN A 119 -5.30 -0.79 -12.29
N VAL A 120 -4.13 -1.40 -12.41
CA VAL A 120 -3.25 -1.66 -11.28
C VAL A 120 -2.01 -0.80 -11.40
N SER A 121 -1.78 0.07 -10.42
CA SER A 121 -0.59 0.90 -10.34
C SER A 121 -0.13 1.06 -8.90
N CYS A 122 1.18 1.00 -8.67
CA CYS A 122 1.77 1.27 -7.36
C CYS A 122 3.13 1.96 -7.47
N ILE A 123 3.48 2.66 -6.41
CA ILE A 123 4.82 3.16 -6.15
C ILE A 123 5.27 2.55 -4.83
N VAL A 124 6.49 2.06 -4.80
CA VAL A 124 7.14 1.54 -3.59
C VAL A 124 8.24 2.51 -3.18
N VAL A 125 8.27 2.88 -1.91
CA VAL A 125 9.32 3.66 -1.29
C VAL A 125 9.88 2.84 -0.14
N VAL A 126 11.18 2.57 -0.13
CA VAL A 126 11.87 1.88 0.95
C VAL A 126 12.66 2.91 1.76
N PHE A 127 12.40 2.98 3.08
CA PHE A 127 13.05 3.93 3.99
C PHE A 127 14.25 3.31 4.69
N ASN A 128 14.10 2.06 5.12
CA ASN A 128 15.13 1.38 5.88
C ASN A 128 15.14 -0.11 5.54
N ILE A 129 16.33 -0.65 5.29
CA ILE A 129 16.55 -2.08 5.15
C ILE A 129 17.26 -2.55 6.43
N ASN A 130 16.52 -2.60 7.52
CA ASN A 130 17.00 -3.32 8.68
C ASN A 130 16.95 -4.81 8.34
N PHE A 131 18.09 -5.46 8.34
CA PHE A 131 18.16 -6.91 8.26
C PHE A 131 17.46 -7.46 9.51
N TYR A 132 16.20 -7.84 9.37
CA TYR A 132 15.48 -8.52 10.43
C TYR A 132 16.21 -9.79 10.80
N ASP A 133 16.79 -9.82 11.98
CA ASP A 133 17.22 -11.05 12.61
C ASP A 133 16.00 -11.96 12.73
N LYS A 134 16.17 -13.27 12.48
CA LYS A 134 15.09 -14.27 12.44
C LYS A 134 14.21 -14.28 13.69
N ASP A 135 14.67 -13.69 14.80
CA ASP A 135 13.99 -13.67 16.09
C ASP A 135 12.95 -12.54 16.23
N ASN A 136 12.93 -11.55 15.32
CA ASN A 136 12.02 -10.40 15.41
C ASN A 136 10.71 -10.56 14.62
N ILE A 137 10.60 -11.54 13.72
CA ILE A 137 9.38 -11.74 12.90
C ILE A 137 8.16 -12.05 13.79
N ASN A 138 8.37 -12.69 14.95
CA ASN A 138 7.28 -13.04 15.87
C ASN A 138 6.85 -11.89 16.81
N LYS A 139 7.68 -10.86 17.02
CA LYS A 139 7.34 -9.73 17.91
C LYS A 139 6.47 -8.68 17.23
N ASN A 140 6.76 -8.33 15.98
CA ASN A 140 6.05 -7.26 15.28
C ASN A 140 4.60 -7.61 14.91
N THR A 141 4.27 -8.89 14.73
CA THR A 141 2.89 -9.33 14.46
C THR A 141 1.97 -9.13 15.67
N PHE A 142 2.52 -9.11 16.89
CA PHE A 142 1.76 -8.89 18.13
C PHE A 142 1.53 -7.40 18.44
N GLU A 143 2.43 -6.50 18.06
CA GLU A 143 2.33 -5.08 18.38
C GLU A 143 1.37 -4.31 17.44
N ILE A 144 1.24 -4.73 16.18
CA ILE A 144 0.27 -4.15 15.25
C ILE A 144 -1.17 -4.35 15.76
N LYS A 145 -1.50 -5.52 16.31
CA LYS A 145 -2.82 -5.80 16.87
C LYS A 145 -3.17 -4.92 18.08
N ASN A 146 -2.17 -4.49 18.85
CA ASN A 146 -2.40 -3.66 20.04
C ASN A 146 -2.52 -2.16 19.71
N LYS A 147 -1.99 -1.69 18.58
CA LYS A 147 -2.16 -0.28 18.15
C LYS A 147 -3.52 -0.05 17.50
N GLU A 148 -4.08 -1.03 16.79
CA GLU A 148 -5.42 -0.93 16.19
C GLU A 148 -6.55 -0.93 17.25
N SER A 149 -6.37 -1.65 18.37
CA SER A 149 -7.35 -1.65 19.46
C SER A 149 -7.43 -0.32 20.24
N ASN A 150 -6.34 0.46 20.27
CA ASN A 150 -6.31 1.76 20.97
C ASN A 150 -6.88 2.94 20.15
N ILE A 151 -7.10 2.78 18.86
CA ILE A 151 -7.68 3.83 18.01
C ILE A 151 -9.21 3.83 18.09
N ASN A 152 -9.82 2.70 18.43
CA ASN A 152 -11.27 2.58 18.56
C ASN A 152 -11.84 3.11 19.88
N ASP A 153 -11.01 3.29 20.91
CA ASP A 153 -11.44 3.78 22.23
C ASP A 153 -11.43 5.32 22.37
N ILE A 154 -11.16 6.06 21.31
CA ILE A 154 -11.11 7.55 21.34
C ILE A 154 -12.38 8.18 20.72
N ASN A 155 -13.33 7.38 20.24
CA ASN A 155 -14.57 7.86 19.59
C ASN A 155 -15.86 7.48 20.34
N GLU A 156 -15.84 7.45 21.68
CA GLU A 156 -17.04 7.54 22.51
C GLU A 156 -17.17 8.89 23.23
#